data_dd0e52a40e1c2de9a0eb638555f9573f
#
_entry.id   dd0e52a40e1c2de9a0eb638555f9573f
#
_cell.length_a   1.000
_cell.length_b   1.000
_cell.length_c   1.000
_cell.angle_alpha   90.00
_cell.angle_beta   90.00
_cell.angle_gamma   90.00
#
_symmetry.space_group_name_H-M   'P 1'
#
loop_
_entity.id
_entity.type
_entity.pdbx_description
1 polymer ?
#
loop_
_entity_poly.entity_id
_entity_poly.type
_entity_poly.pdbx_seq_one_letter_code
_entity_poly.pdbx_strand_id
1 'polypeptide(L)'
;LSDLIPGAVAGPLDGKNFEATWYGDYLQAHLLTDIGLKRQKNEDSCLMCAPNNPVLADERGVLFSVADGMGGASAGEFASRMSLRAMHQAYFNGPHAAIPPSLRDALVQANQQVFEEAETNPEYSGMGTTVSAVLVIGGWAYIAQVGDSRVYLLREHSGIHQITEDHSLVAEQVRNGVISEAEAENSSFKNLITRAVGIKADVDVDLFAVRLEQGDTLLI
;
A
#
# COMPACT_ATOMS: atom_id res chain seq x y z
N LEU A 1 8.08 17.22 3.50
CA LEU A 1 6.86 17.48 2.68
C LEU A 1 7.22 18.16 1.34
N SER A 2 8.37 18.85 1.22
CA SER A 2 8.79 19.57 0.00
C SER A 2 8.95 18.67 -1.24
N ASP A 3 9.10 17.37 -1.04
CA ASP A 3 9.42 16.41 -2.11
C ASP A 3 8.22 15.57 -2.56
N LEU A 4 7.04 15.81 -1.98
CA LEU A 4 5.81 15.17 -2.43
C LEU A 4 5.23 15.90 -3.65
N ILE A 5 4.57 15.15 -4.51
CA ILE A 5 3.85 15.69 -5.67
C ILE A 5 2.76 16.66 -5.18
N PRO A 6 2.60 17.83 -5.80
CA PRO A 6 1.53 18.75 -5.45
C PRO A 6 0.15 18.07 -5.51
N GLY A 7 -0.59 18.12 -4.41
CA GLY A 7 -1.85 17.40 -4.21
C GLY A 7 -1.72 16.12 -3.40
N ALA A 8 -0.51 15.76 -2.93
CA ALA A 8 -0.33 14.63 -2.05
C ALA A 8 -0.63 14.96 -0.58
N VAL A 9 -1.25 13.98 0.10
CA VAL A 9 -1.56 13.99 1.53
C VAL A 9 -1.00 12.70 2.14
N ALA A 10 -0.19 12.81 3.19
CA ALA A 10 0.48 11.66 3.80
C ALA A 10 0.54 11.77 5.32
N GLY A 11 0.48 10.65 6.01
CA GLY A 11 0.61 10.57 7.47
C GLY A 11 0.74 9.13 7.99
N PRO A 12 1.02 9.02 9.29
CA PRO A 12 1.36 10.07 10.23
C PRO A 12 2.78 10.60 10.00
N LEU A 13 3.04 11.83 10.40
CA LEU A 13 4.39 12.43 10.29
C LEU A 13 5.18 12.32 11.60
N ASP A 14 4.50 12.07 12.70
CA ASP A 14 5.05 12.03 14.07
C ASP A 14 4.95 10.64 14.71
N GLY A 15 4.62 9.60 13.93
CA GLY A 15 4.44 8.23 14.42
C GLY A 15 3.26 8.06 15.37
N LYS A 16 2.24 8.91 15.25
CA LYS A 16 1.02 8.85 16.07
C LYS A 16 -0.22 8.58 15.21
N ASN A 17 -1.31 9.28 15.50
CA ASN A 17 -2.55 9.19 14.75
C ASN A 17 -2.55 10.18 13.60
N PHE A 18 -3.22 9.81 12.52
CA PHE A 18 -3.42 10.70 11.40
C PHE A 18 -4.80 10.49 10.79
N GLU A 19 -5.44 11.59 10.43
CA GLU A 19 -6.74 11.59 9.76
C GLU A 19 -6.75 12.70 8.70
N ALA A 20 -7.27 12.38 7.51
CA ALA A 20 -7.51 13.35 6.46
C ALA A 20 -8.68 12.93 5.59
N THR A 21 -9.44 13.92 5.10
CA THR A 21 -10.52 13.70 4.14
C THR A 21 -10.25 14.52 2.89
N TRP A 22 -10.50 13.91 1.74
CA TRP A 22 -10.36 14.56 0.44
C TRP A 22 -11.64 14.36 -0.38
N TYR A 23 -12.03 15.41 -1.09
CA TYR A 23 -13.19 15.43 -1.96
C TYR A 23 -12.77 15.82 -3.37
N GLY A 24 -13.00 14.95 -4.34
CA GLY A 24 -12.85 15.20 -5.77
C GLY A 24 -14.21 15.18 -6.47
N ASP A 25 -14.21 15.43 -7.76
CA ASP A 25 -15.44 15.57 -8.56
C ASP A 25 -16.23 14.26 -8.70
N TYR A 26 -15.55 13.11 -8.66
CA TYR A 26 -16.17 11.80 -8.92
C TYR A 26 -15.86 10.76 -7.83
N LEU A 27 -15.01 11.08 -6.89
CA LEU A 27 -14.73 10.21 -5.73
C LEU A 27 -14.37 11.04 -4.49
N GLN A 28 -14.56 10.44 -3.34
CA GLN A 28 -14.11 10.98 -2.06
C GLN A 28 -13.27 9.94 -1.34
N ALA A 29 -12.35 10.39 -0.50
CA ALA A 29 -11.48 9.52 0.28
C ALA A 29 -11.33 9.98 1.72
N HIS A 30 -11.18 9.00 2.61
CA HIS A 30 -10.86 9.22 4.01
C HIS A 30 -9.65 8.36 4.37
N LEU A 31 -8.63 8.99 4.89
CA LEU A 31 -7.40 8.35 5.38
C LEU A 31 -7.43 8.40 6.90
N LEU A 32 -7.20 7.25 7.53
CA LEU A 32 -7.15 7.14 8.98
C LEU A 32 -6.08 6.12 9.37
N THR A 33 -5.25 6.48 10.33
CA THR A 33 -4.39 5.53 11.03
C THR A 33 -4.31 5.88 12.50
N ASP A 34 -4.29 4.86 13.36
CA ASP A 34 -4.29 4.99 14.80
C ASP A 34 -3.21 4.10 15.43
N ILE A 35 -2.42 4.65 16.34
CA ILE A 35 -1.35 3.94 17.04
C ILE A 35 -1.85 2.77 17.89
N GLY A 36 -3.14 2.75 18.22
CA GLY A 36 -3.75 1.78 19.11
C GLY A 36 -3.38 1.99 20.58
N LEU A 37 -3.74 0.99 21.42
CA LEU A 37 -3.64 1.11 22.88
C LEU A 37 -2.33 0.56 23.48
N LYS A 38 -1.50 -0.11 22.69
CA LYS A 38 -0.32 -0.86 23.20
C LYS A 38 1.00 -0.37 22.67
N ARG A 39 1.04 0.18 21.45
CA ARG A 39 2.27 0.62 20.81
C ARG A 39 2.68 2.02 21.26
N GLN A 40 3.95 2.34 21.22
CA GLN A 40 4.46 3.69 21.51
C GLN A 40 4.63 4.52 20.24
N LYS A 41 4.75 3.86 19.08
CA LYS A 41 4.82 4.46 17.76
C LYS A 41 3.92 3.72 16.79
N ASN A 42 3.38 4.47 15.85
CA ASN A 42 2.65 3.96 14.73
C ASN A 42 3.66 3.66 13.60
N GLU A 43 3.76 2.40 13.21
CA GLU A 43 4.63 1.95 12.12
C GLU A 43 3.90 1.95 10.78
N ASP A 44 2.57 2.15 10.80
CA ASP A 44 1.76 2.24 9.59
C ASP A 44 1.88 3.63 8.96
N SER A 45 1.75 3.66 7.66
CA SER A 45 1.70 4.90 6.89
C SER A 45 0.60 4.83 5.84
N CYS A 46 -0.02 5.97 5.56
CA CYS A 46 -0.91 6.13 4.42
C CYS A 46 -0.53 7.36 3.60
N LEU A 47 -0.75 7.27 2.30
CA LEU A 47 -0.48 8.36 1.37
C LEU A 47 -1.50 8.32 0.23
N MET A 48 -2.09 9.46 -0.09
CA MET A 48 -2.84 9.67 -1.32
C MET A 48 -2.20 10.79 -2.14
N CYS A 49 -2.35 10.72 -3.45
CA CYS A 49 -2.01 11.80 -4.37
C CYS A 49 -3.12 11.97 -5.41
N ALA A 50 -3.77 13.13 -5.34
CA ALA A 50 -4.66 13.65 -6.38
C ALA A 50 -3.93 14.85 -7.01
N PRO A 51 -3.31 14.70 -8.20
CA PRO A 51 -2.50 15.77 -8.77
C PRO A 51 -3.29 17.06 -8.95
N ASN A 52 -2.73 18.19 -8.51
CA ASN A 52 -3.34 19.52 -8.71
C ASN A 52 -3.33 19.97 -10.18
N ASN A 53 -2.48 19.36 -11.01
CA ASN A 53 -2.45 19.59 -12.45
C ASN A 53 -3.55 18.74 -13.13
N PRO A 54 -4.57 19.34 -13.76
CA PRO A 54 -5.68 18.59 -14.37
C PRO A 54 -5.23 17.59 -15.44
N VAL A 55 -4.24 17.94 -16.27
CA VAL A 55 -3.71 17.05 -17.31
C VAL A 55 -3.09 15.82 -16.66
N LEU A 56 -2.28 16.03 -15.63
CA LEU A 56 -1.67 14.92 -14.90
C LEU A 56 -2.71 14.06 -14.16
N ALA A 57 -3.77 14.67 -13.61
CA ALA A 57 -4.87 13.96 -12.97
C ALA A 57 -5.65 13.09 -13.97
N ASP A 58 -5.91 13.61 -15.18
CA ASP A 58 -6.60 12.86 -16.24
C ASP A 58 -5.74 11.71 -16.79
N GLU A 59 -4.42 11.90 -16.90
CA GLU A 59 -3.51 10.92 -17.46
C GLU A 59 -3.04 9.88 -16.43
N ARG A 60 -2.93 10.27 -15.17
CA ARG A 60 -2.31 9.43 -14.10
C ARG A 60 -3.27 9.04 -12.99
N GLY A 61 -4.47 9.62 -12.92
CA GLY A 61 -5.48 9.29 -11.92
C GLY A 61 -5.15 9.74 -10.50
N VAL A 62 -5.85 9.14 -9.53
CA VAL A 62 -5.68 9.36 -8.09
C VAL A 62 -5.14 8.09 -7.46
N LEU A 63 -4.01 8.19 -6.79
CA LEU A 63 -3.32 7.04 -6.18
C LEU A 63 -3.45 7.10 -4.66
N PHE A 64 -3.94 6.02 -4.07
CA PHE A 64 -4.05 5.78 -2.64
C PHE A 64 -3.14 4.62 -2.25
N SER A 65 -2.53 4.67 -1.08
CA SER A 65 -1.69 3.58 -0.60
C SER A 65 -1.61 3.53 0.92
N VAL A 66 -1.48 2.32 1.44
CA VAL A 66 -1.17 2.03 2.84
C VAL A 66 0.05 1.12 2.91
N ALA A 67 0.77 1.20 4.02
CA ALA A 67 1.94 0.39 4.31
C ALA A 67 2.01 0.10 5.81
N ASP A 68 2.16 -1.18 6.20
CA ASP A 68 2.42 -1.64 7.56
C ASP A 68 3.93 -1.92 7.69
N GLY A 69 4.60 -1.13 8.50
CA GLY A 69 6.05 -1.17 8.67
C GLY A 69 6.50 -2.23 9.67
N MET A 70 7.59 -2.91 9.36
CA MET A 70 8.21 -3.93 10.20
C MET A 70 9.71 -3.69 10.39
N GLY A 71 10.28 -4.23 11.47
CA GLY A 71 11.70 -4.08 11.80
C GLY A 71 11.95 -3.33 13.11
N GLY A 72 10.89 -3.12 13.90
CA GLY A 72 10.88 -2.36 15.16
C GLY A 72 10.56 -0.89 14.96
N ALA A 73 10.09 -0.25 16.04
CA ALA A 73 9.32 0.99 16.02
C ALA A 73 9.88 2.15 15.16
N SER A 74 11.21 2.31 15.09
CA SER A 74 11.81 3.39 14.29
C SER A 74 12.06 2.95 12.85
N ALA A 75 12.48 1.72 12.65
CA ALA A 75 12.79 1.17 11.33
C ALA A 75 11.51 0.88 10.53
N GLY A 76 10.47 0.32 11.16
CA GLY A 76 9.17 0.09 10.52
C GLY A 76 8.49 1.38 10.09
N GLU A 77 8.42 2.40 10.98
CA GLU A 77 7.90 3.74 10.66
C GLU A 77 8.64 4.36 9.47
N PHE A 78 9.96 4.21 9.42
CA PHE A 78 10.77 4.75 8.33
C PHE A 78 10.53 4.00 7.02
N ALA A 79 10.50 2.66 7.06
CA ALA A 79 10.27 1.81 5.88
C ALA A 79 8.91 2.07 5.24
N SER A 80 7.83 2.12 6.03
CA SER A 80 6.47 2.36 5.52
C SER A 80 6.36 3.75 4.85
N ARG A 81 6.87 4.82 5.49
CA ARG A 81 6.89 6.16 4.90
C ARG A 81 7.74 6.26 3.65
N MET A 82 8.95 5.69 3.69
CA MET A 82 9.89 5.75 2.57
C MET A 82 9.32 5.03 1.35
N SER A 83 8.76 3.84 1.53
CA SER A 83 8.20 3.04 0.44
C SER A 83 7.04 3.75 -0.27
N LEU A 84 6.08 4.31 0.48
CA LEU A 84 4.96 5.03 -0.12
C LEU A 84 5.41 6.28 -0.88
N ARG A 85 6.35 7.06 -0.33
CA ARG A 85 6.90 8.25 -1.00
C ARG A 85 7.65 7.88 -2.26
N ALA A 86 8.54 6.89 -2.19
CA ALA A 86 9.30 6.42 -3.35
C ALA A 86 8.39 5.91 -4.46
N MET A 87 7.40 5.09 -4.12
CA MET A 87 6.42 4.57 -5.08
C MET A 87 5.63 5.70 -5.75
N HIS A 88 5.09 6.65 -5.00
CA HIS A 88 4.32 7.77 -5.55
C HIS A 88 5.19 8.64 -6.47
N GLN A 89 6.41 8.97 -6.06
CA GLN A 89 7.36 9.73 -6.90
C GLN A 89 7.69 8.98 -8.19
N ALA A 90 8.01 7.68 -8.10
CA ALA A 90 8.31 6.86 -9.25
C ALA A 90 7.13 6.75 -10.23
N TYR A 91 5.90 6.59 -9.70
CA TYR A 91 4.70 6.50 -10.52
C TYR A 91 4.41 7.82 -11.26
N PHE A 92 4.33 8.95 -10.56
CA PHE A 92 3.91 10.22 -11.16
C PHE A 92 5.00 10.90 -11.99
N ASN A 93 6.29 10.70 -11.67
CA ASN A 93 7.41 11.26 -12.43
C ASN A 93 7.99 10.28 -13.46
N GLY A 94 7.52 9.03 -13.46
CA GLY A 94 7.97 8.00 -14.37
C GLY A 94 7.43 8.18 -15.80
N PRO A 95 7.89 7.36 -16.75
CA PRO A 95 7.45 7.44 -18.14
C PRO A 95 5.94 7.17 -18.23
N HIS A 96 5.30 7.85 -19.20
CA HIS A 96 3.89 7.64 -19.55
C HIS A 96 3.73 6.34 -20.33
N ALA A 97 3.71 5.21 -19.60
CA ALA A 97 3.47 3.86 -20.12
C ALA A 97 2.06 3.36 -19.69
N ALA A 98 1.73 2.14 -20.07
CA ALA A 98 0.49 1.49 -19.61
C ALA A 98 0.44 1.45 -18.07
N ILE A 99 -0.74 1.66 -17.49
CA ILE A 99 -0.94 1.87 -16.06
C ILE A 99 -0.46 0.67 -15.21
N PRO A 100 -0.86 -0.60 -15.48
CA PRO A 100 -0.45 -1.70 -14.63
C PRO A 100 1.09 -1.89 -14.58
N PRO A 101 1.82 -1.88 -15.70
CA PRO A 101 3.29 -1.92 -15.65
C PRO A 101 3.90 -0.74 -14.90
N SER A 102 3.40 0.49 -15.10
CA SER A 102 3.93 1.68 -14.41
C SER A 102 3.75 1.59 -12.90
N LEU A 103 2.61 1.06 -12.44
CA LEU A 103 2.32 0.89 -11.02
C LEU A 103 3.23 -0.18 -10.40
N ARG A 104 3.42 -1.32 -11.10
CA ARG A 104 4.38 -2.36 -10.69
C ARG A 104 5.80 -1.81 -10.61
N ASP A 105 6.27 -1.16 -11.66
CA ASP A 105 7.65 -0.67 -11.76
C ASP A 105 7.93 0.40 -10.69
N ALA A 106 6.93 1.22 -10.34
CA ALA A 106 7.03 2.18 -9.25
C ALA A 106 7.21 1.49 -7.89
N LEU A 107 6.49 0.39 -7.64
CA LEU A 107 6.62 -0.37 -6.40
C LEU A 107 7.94 -1.15 -6.34
N VAL A 108 8.42 -1.68 -7.46
CA VAL A 108 9.76 -2.30 -7.57
C VAL A 108 10.85 -1.28 -7.28
N GLN A 109 10.76 -0.05 -7.79
CA GLN A 109 11.72 1.02 -7.48
C GLN A 109 11.67 1.41 -6.00
N ALA A 110 10.47 1.46 -5.40
CA ALA A 110 10.35 1.69 -3.96
C ALA A 110 11.00 0.58 -3.14
N ASN A 111 10.82 -0.68 -3.54
CA ASN A 111 11.50 -1.83 -2.90
C ASN A 111 13.02 -1.66 -2.93
N GLN A 112 13.57 -1.33 -4.09
CA GLN A 112 15.02 -1.16 -4.25
C GLN A 112 15.55 -0.07 -3.32
N GLN A 113 14.87 1.09 -3.23
CA GLN A 113 15.30 2.18 -2.35
C GLN A 113 15.27 1.79 -0.87
N VAL A 114 14.19 1.11 -0.42
CA VAL A 114 14.08 0.66 0.97
C VAL A 114 15.14 -0.42 1.29
N PHE A 115 15.38 -1.35 0.37
CA PHE A 115 16.40 -2.38 0.52
C PHE A 115 17.81 -1.80 0.59
N GLU A 116 18.17 -0.86 -0.30
CA GLU A 116 19.47 -0.19 -0.31
C GLU A 116 19.71 0.60 0.99
N GLU A 117 18.70 1.28 1.52
CA GLU A 117 18.80 1.99 2.80
C GLU A 117 18.98 1.02 3.96
N ALA A 118 18.26 -0.12 3.97
CA ALA A 118 18.39 -1.15 4.99
C ALA A 118 19.78 -1.81 5.01
N GLU A 119 20.43 -1.96 3.85
CA GLU A 119 21.77 -2.52 3.70
C GLU A 119 22.88 -1.53 4.06
N THR A 120 22.66 -0.24 3.80
CA THR A 120 23.71 0.79 3.99
C THR A 120 23.66 1.47 5.33
N ASN A 121 22.50 1.49 6.00
CA ASN A 121 22.30 2.16 7.27
C ASN A 121 22.02 1.14 8.40
N PRO A 122 22.97 0.89 9.32
CA PRO A 122 22.79 -0.08 10.40
C PRO A 122 21.59 0.20 11.33
N GLU A 123 21.13 1.45 11.42
CA GLU A 123 19.95 1.83 12.21
C GLU A 123 18.66 1.23 11.62
N TYR A 124 18.63 0.99 10.31
CA TYR A 124 17.47 0.47 9.57
C TYR A 124 17.68 -0.95 9.05
N SER A 125 18.72 -1.65 9.55
CA SER A 125 19.01 -3.02 9.11
C SER A 125 17.83 -3.95 9.34
N GLY A 126 17.41 -4.64 8.27
CA GLY A 126 16.29 -5.59 8.31
C GLY A 126 14.89 -4.91 8.35
N MET A 127 14.82 -3.61 8.13
CA MET A 127 13.52 -2.96 7.97
C MET A 127 12.80 -3.45 6.72
N GLY A 128 11.48 -3.44 6.77
CA GLY A 128 10.63 -3.74 5.64
C GLY A 128 9.22 -3.21 5.86
N THR A 129 8.36 -3.39 4.87
CA THR A 129 6.96 -2.96 4.98
C THR A 129 6.08 -3.72 3.99
N THR A 130 4.78 -3.79 4.28
CA THR A 130 3.78 -4.09 3.26
C THR A 130 3.54 -2.85 2.40
N VAL A 131 2.98 -3.03 1.21
CA VAL A 131 2.37 -1.94 0.43
C VAL A 131 1.13 -2.48 -0.28
N SER A 132 -0.02 -1.84 -0.04
CA SER A 132 -1.21 -1.99 -0.87
C SER A 132 -1.55 -0.62 -1.46
N ALA A 133 -1.55 -0.53 -2.78
CA ALA A 133 -1.78 0.70 -3.52
C ALA A 133 -2.94 0.55 -4.50
N VAL A 134 -3.82 1.54 -4.55
CA VAL A 134 -5.01 1.58 -5.41
C VAL A 134 -4.98 2.85 -6.24
N LEU A 135 -4.89 2.69 -7.54
CA LEU A 135 -5.00 3.78 -8.52
C LEU A 135 -6.39 3.80 -9.12
N VAL A 136 -7.10 4.92 -8.97
CA VAL A 136 -8.42 5.13 -9.59
C VAL A 136 -8.28 6.03 -10.81
N ILE A 137 -8.65 5.50 -11.99
CA ILE A 137 -8.61 6.22 -13.26
C ILE A 137 -9.59 5.62 -14.28
N GLY A 138 -10.30 6.46 -15.02
CA GLY A 138 -11.15 6.04 -16.15
C GLY A 138 -12.23 5.02 -15.79
N GLY A 139 -12.74 5.03 -14.54
CA GLY A 139 -13.73 4.07 -14.05
C GLY A 139 -13.14 2.70 -13.69
N TRP A 140 -11.83 2.61 -13.51
CA TRP A 140 -11.12 1.43 -13.04
C TRP A 140 -10.36 1.71 -11.75
N ALA A 141 -10.24 0.70 -10.89
CA ALA A 141 -9.24 0.63 -9.84
C ALA A 141 -8.19 -0.39 -10.24
N TYR A 142 -6.93 0.05 -10.32
CA TYR A 142 -5.76 -0.80 -10.50
C TYR A 142 -5.05 -0.92 -9.17
N ILE A 143 -4.75 -2.14 -8.76
CA ILE A 143 -4.16 -2.44 -7.46
C ILE A 143 -2.77 -3.05 -7.66
N ALA A 144 -1.78 -2.55 -6.92
CA ALA A 144 -0.47 -3.17 -6.77
C ALA A 144 -0.25 -3.53 -5.30
N GLN A 145 0.24 -4.75 -5.05
CA GLN A 145 0.38 -5.26 -3.69
C GLN A 145 1.65 -6.05 -3.47
N VAL A 146 2.22 -5.83 -2.29
CA VAL A 146 3.24 -6.65 -1.63
C VAL A 146 2.92 -6.72 -0.14
N GLY A 147 2.78 -7.91 0.43
CA GLY A 147 2.48 -8.13 1.85
C GLY A 147 1.06 -8.66 2.09
N ASP A 148 0.58 -8.51 3.30
CA ASP A 148 -0.72 -9.00 3.79
C ASP A 148 -1.71 -7.89 4.17
N SER A 149 -1.39 -6.62 3.87
CA SER A 149 -2.38 -5.54 3.85
C SER A 149 -3.37 -5.78 2.72
N ARG A 150 -4.65 -5.51 2.95
CA ARG A 150 -5.71 -5.98 2.05
C ARG A 150 -6.46 -4.84 1.39
N VAL A 151 -6.99 -5.11 0.20
CA VAL A 151 -7.94 -4.24 -0.50
C VAL A 151 -9.26 -4.96 -0.67
N TYR A 152 -10.34 -4.33 -0.23
CA TYR A 152 -11.71 -4.82 -0.36
C TYR A 152 -12.53 -3.90 -1.26
N LEU A 153 -13.39 -4.50 -2.06
CA LEU A 153 -14.49 -3.82 -2.76
C LEU A 153 -15.80 -4.09 -2.02
N LEU A 154 -16.50 -3.01 -1.64
CA LEU A 154 -17.86 -3.07 -1.14
C LEU A 154 -18.79 -2.57 -2.24
N ARG A 155 -19.72 -3.41 -2.67
CA ARG A 155 -20.70 -3.12 -3.72
C ARG A 155 -22.09 -3.53 -3.26
N GLU A 156 -23.08 -2.62 -3.38
CA GLU A 156 -24.41 -2.79 -2.79
C GLU A 156 -25.06 -4.15 -3.12
N HIS A 157 -24.99 -4.60 -4.36
CA HIS A 157 -25.68 -5.81 -4.80
C HIS A 157 -24.88 -7.12 -4.64
N SER A 158 -23.57 -7.05 -4.40
CA SER A 158 -22.71 -8.22 -4.27
C SER A 158 -22.00 -8.35 -2.92
N GLY A 159 -22.10 -7.32 -2.07
CA GLY A 159 -21.48 -7.32 -0.73
C GLY A 159 -20.00 -6.94 -0.75
N ILE A 160 -19.25 -7.48 0.21
CA ILE A 160 -17.82 -7.23 0.39
C ILE A 160 -17.01 -8.35 -0.27
N HIS A 161 -15.99 -7.97 -1.05
CA HIS A 161 -15.08 -8.89 -1.73
C HIS A 161 -13.64 -8.44 -1.48
N GLN A 162 -12.80 -9.33 -0.98
CA GLN A 162 -11.36 -9.12 -0.95
C GLN A 162 -10.81 -9.25 -2.37
N ILE A 163 -10.09 -8.24 -2.84
CA ILE A 163 -9.51 -8.21 -4.19
C ILE A 163 -8.09 -8.76 -4.18
N THR A 164 -7.36 -8.49 -3.11
CA THR A 164 -5.95 -8.88 -2.95
C THR A 164 -5.81 -10.26 -2.33
N GLU A 165 -4.63 -10.86 -2.52
CA GLU A 165 -4.25 -12.12 -1.89
C GLU A 165 -3.11 -11.89 -0.89
N ASP A 166 -3.27 -12.38 0.34
CA ASP A 166 -2.26 -12.18 1.38
C ASP A 166 -0.96 -12.93 1.06
N HIS A 167 0.17 -12.27 1.16
CA HIS A 167 1.50 -12.87 1.13
C HIS A 167 1.91 -13.29 2.55
N SER A 168 1.19 -14.24 3.11
CA SER A 168 1.49 -14.84 4.41
C SER A 168 1.57 -16.35 4.31
N LEU A 169 2.36 -16.98 5.20
CA LEU A 169 2.53 -18.43 5.21
C LEU A 169 1.20 -19.16 5.30
N VAL A 170 0.32 -18.73 6.20
CA VAL A 170 -0.98 -19.38 6.40
C VAL A 170 -1.89 -19.23 5.19
N ALA A 171 -1.90 -18.06 4.53
CA ALA A 171 -2.69 -17.85 3.33
C ALA A 171 -2.20 -18.72 2.16
N GLU A 172 -0.89 -18.89 2.00
CA GLU A 172 -0.33 -19.83 1.02
C GLU A 172 -0.70 -21.28 1.32
N GLN A 173 -0.70 -21.69 2.58
CA GLN A 173 -1.11 -23.03 3.00
C GLN A 173 -2.60 -23.29 2.75
N VAL A 174 -3.46 -22.30 2.98
CA VAL A 174 -4.90 -22.39 2.67
C VAL A 174 -5.11 -22.54 1.16
N ARG A 175 -4.50 -21.67 0.35
CA ARG A 175 -4.58 -21.72 -1.12
C ARG A 175 -4.12 -23.07 -1.69
N ASN A 176 -3.09 -23.65 -1.08
CA ASN A 176 -2.56 -24.98 -1.47
C ASN A 176 -3.36 -26.15 -0.88
N GLY A 177 -4.41 -25.89 -0.11
CA GLY A 177 -5.22 -26.92 0.53
C GLY A 177 -4.53 -27.71 1.63
N VAL A 178 -3.44 -27.17 2.21
CA VAL A 178 -2.66 -27.79 3.29
C VAL A 178 -3.37 -27.65 4.64
N ILE A 179 -3.98 -26.48 4.86
CA ILE A 179 -4.80 -26.19 6.04
C ILE A 179 -6.11 -25.51 5.63
N SER A 180 -7.13 -25.58 6.48
CA SER A 180 -8.37 -24.82 6.34
C SER A 180 -8.21 -23.37 6.81
N GLU A 181 -9.14 -22.47 6.43
CA GLU A 181 -9.19 -21.09 6.93
C GLU A 181 -9.28 -21.03 8.46
N ALA A 182 -10.08 -21.91 9.07
CA ALA A 182 -10.22 -21.99 10.51
C ALA A 182 -8.91 -22.40 11.23
N GLU A 183 -8.11 -23.28 10.62
CA GLU A 183 -6.78 -23.65 11.13
C GLU A 183 -5.79 -22.48 10.96
N ALA A 184 -5.86 -21.75 9.85
CA ALA A 184 -5.04 -20.57 9.59
C ALA A 184 -5.25 -19.47 10.64
N GLU A 185 -6.50 -19.17 10.99
CA GLU A 185 -6.85 -18.17 12.02
C GLU A 185 -6.25 -18.49 13.40
N ASN A 186 -6.16 -19.78 13.73
CA ASN A 186 -5.64 -20.26 15.00
C ASN A 186 -4.14 -20.59 14.96
N SER A 187 -3.48 -20.44 13.83
CA SER A 187 -2.07 -20.75 13.65
C SER A 187 -1.17 -19.76 14.41
N SER A 188 -0.11 -20.28 15.04
CA SER A 188 0.96 -19.45 15.62
C SER A 188 1.78 -18.70 14.56
N PHE A 189 1.65 -19.08 13.29
CA PHE A 189 2.34 -18.47 12.13
C PHE A 189 1.45 -17.50 11.34
N LYS A 190 0.26 -17.14 11.85
CA LYS A 190 -0.70 -16.29 11.12
C LYS A 190 -0.15 -14.90 10.75
N ASN A 191 0.83 -14.41 11.49
CA ASN A 191 1.48 -13.11 11.24
C ASN A 191 2.81 -13.26 10.48
N LEU A 192 3.13 -14.44 9.93
CA LEU A 192 4.38 -14.65 9.20
C LEU A 192 4.17 -14.27 7.73
N ILE A 193 4.69 -13.09 7.37
CA ILE A 193 4.66 -12.55 6.02
C ILE A 193 5.74 -13.25 5.17
N THR A 194 5.39 -13.67 3.97
CA THR A 194 6.30 -14.36 3.02
C THR A 194 6.93 -13.42 2.00
N ARG A 195 6.31 -12.24 1.80
CA ARG A 195 6.76 -11.23 0.84
C ARG A 195 6.55 -9.82 1.40
N ALA A 196 7.62 -9.02 1.45
CA ALA A 196 7.59 -7.64 1.93
C ALA A 196 8.57 -6.76 1.13
N VAL A 197 8.26 -5.48 1.07
CA VAL A 197 9.12 -4.43 0.48
C VAL A 197 10.32 -4.18 1.38
N GLY A 198 11.52 -4.09 0.79
CA GLY A 198 12.76 -3.76 1.50
C GLY A 198 13.53 -4.94 2.11
N ILE A 199 12.95 -6.16 2.09
CA ILE A 199 13.60 -7.36 2.69
C ILE A 199 14.55 -8.06 1.72
N LYS A 200 14.29 -7.96 0.42
CA LYS A 200 15.13 -8.54 -0.66
C LYS A 200 15.34 -7.51 -1.75
N ALA A 201 16.43 -7.64 -2.49
CA ALA A 201 16.73 -6.77 -3.63
C ALA A 201 15.61 -6.80 -4.69
N ASP A 202 15.07 -7.98 -4.97
CA ASP A 202 13.97 -8.18 -5.90
C ASP A 202 12.67 -8.48 -5.15
N VAL A 203 11.54 -7.98 -5.69
CA VAL A 203 10.20 -8.23 -5.16
C VAL A 203 9.21 -8.51 -6.29
N ASP A 204 8.41 -9.55 -6.12
CA ASP A 204 7.28 -9.81 -7.00
C ASP A 204 6.07 -8.98 -6.54
N VAL A 205 5.54 -8.18 -7.45
CA VAL A 205 4.37 -7.31 -7.21
C VAL A 205 3.14 -7.95 -7.83
N ASP A 206 2.13 -8.23 -7.03
CA ASP A 206 0.83 -8.68 -7.52
C ASP A 206 0.02 -7.49 -8.05
N LEU A 207 -0.63 -7.70 -9.20
CA LEU A 207 -1.45 -6.68 -9.86
C LEU A 207 -2.87 -7.18 -10.03
N PHE A 208 -3.84 -6.34 -9.64
CA PHE A 208 -5.26 -6.60 -9.85
C PHE A 208 -5.92 -5.40 -10.54
N ALA A 209 -7.05 -5.63 -11.18
CA ALA A 209 -7.86 -4.56 -11.76
C ALA A 209 -9.34 -4.87 -11.59
N VAL A 210 -10.09 -3.87 -11.19
CA VAL A 210 -11.53 -3.97 -10.99
C VAL A 210 -12.22 -2.79 -11.68
N ARG A 211 -13.30 -3.07 -12.43
CA ARG A 211 -14.14 -2.01 -12.97
C ARG A 211 -15.06 -1.48 -11.89
N LEU A 212 -15.02 -0.18 -11.66
CA LEU A 212 -15.84 0.48 -10.66
C LEU A 212 -17.24 0.81 -11.18
N GLU A 213 -18.21 0.75 -10.29
CA GLU A 213 -19.58 1.17 -10.49
C GLU A 213 -19.91 2.34 -9.55
N GLN A 214 -20.96 3.08 -9.86
CA GLN A 214 -21.41 4.16 -8.98
C GLN A 214 -21.89 3.58 -7.64
N GLY A 215 -21.39 4.13 -6.54
CA GLY A 215 -21.71 3.66 -5.19
C GLY A 215 -20.74 2.64 -4.63
N ASP A 216 -19.75 2.17 -5.42
CA ASP A 216 -18.68 1.32 -4.90
C ASP A 216 -17.87 2.03 -3.82
N THR A 217 -17.43 1.25 -2.82
CA THR A 217 -16.46 1.69 -1.83
C THR A 217 -15.26 0.75 -1.85
N LEU A 218 -14.06 1.31 -1.92
CA LEU A 218 -12.81 0.57 -1.73
C LEU A 218 -12.30 0.82 -0.31
N LEU A 219 -11.95 -0.25 0.40
CA LEU A 219 -11.27 -0.22 1.70
C LEU A 219 -9.88 -0.80 1.52
N ILE A 220 -8.87 -0.07 1.96
CA ILE A 220 -7.47 -0.48 1.88
C ILE A 220 -6.94 -0.67 3.30
#